data_c7ca31485ae5579f8e15a3f764adcb06
#
_entry.id   c7ca31485ae5579f8e15a3f764adcb06
#
_cell.length_a   1.000
_cell.length_b   1.000
_cell.length_c   1.000
_cell.angle_alpha   90.00
_cell.angle_beta   90.00
_cell.angle_gamma   90.00
#
_symmetry.space_group_name_H-M   'P 1'
#
loop_
_entity.id
_entity.type
_entity.pdbx_description
1 polymer ?
#
loop_
_entity_poly.entity_id
_entity_poly.type
_entity_poly.pdbx_seq_one_letter_code
_entity_poly.pdbx_strand_id
1 'polypeptide(L)'
;WATLSFAVHGVGAAFVPMYEAQLEDDWVYILRDSRARLCFAANAGIASRVRARSAELPMLDRVIALDATPEDEGASFAALVAAHVAGGVSPRPARRPDRSDVATIVYTSGTTGRPKGVLLSHENLAAQVAGILAAVPLGPESRLLSFLPWAHVGGGVCELMGIVSIGDVHRGFRNWEMQ
;
A
#
# COMPACT_ATOMS: atom_id res chain seq x y z
N TRP A 1 -5.96 -1.97 0.01
CA TRP A 1 -4.74 -1.35 -0.49
C TRP A 1 -4.82 0.18 -0.44
N ALA A 2 -5.77 0.81 -1.13
CA ALA A 2 -5.91 2.26 -1.18
C ALA A 2 -5.98 2.90 0.22
N THR A 3 -6.88 2.42 1.07
CA THR A 3 -7.02 2.91 2.45
C THR A 3 -5.71 2.86 3.22
N LEU A 4 -4.94 1.78 3.08
CA LEU A 4 -3.66 1.62 3.76
C LEU A 4 -2.61 2.58 3.22
N SER A 5 -2.52 2.79 1.90
CA SER A 5 -1.54 3.70 1.32
C SER A 5 -1.76 5.14 1.81
N PHE A 6 -3.02 5.61 1.83
CA PHE A 6 -3.34 6.94 2.36
C PHE A 6 -3.12 7.05 3.88
N ALA A 7 -3.44 6.00 4.64
CA ALA A 7 -3.18 5.98 6.08
C ALA A 7 -1.67 6.03 6.38
N VAL A 8 -0.85 5.29 5.64
CA VAL A 8 0.61 5.30 5.78
C VAL A 8 1.18 6.68 5.45
N HIS A 9 0.75 7.29 4.35
CA HIS A 9 1.15 8.66 4.02
C HIS A 9 0.67 9.68 5.09
N GLY A 10 -0.55 9.50 5.60
CA GLY A 10 -1.12 10.36 6.63
C GLY A 10 -0.39 10.32 7.97
N VAL A 11 0.39 9.29 8.25
CA VAL A 11 1.26 9.23 9.44
C VAL A 11 2.72 9.61 9.13
N GLY A 12 3.02 9.98 7.87
CA GLY A 12 4.36 10.38 7.42
C GLY A 12 5.32 9.19 7.27
N ALA A 13 4.80 8.01 6.94
CA ALA A 13 5.59 6.81 6.67
C ALA A 13 5.64 6.50 5.17
N ALA A 14 6.65 5.75 4.74
CA ALA A 14 6.76 5.26 3.37
C ALA A 14 5.94 3.98 3.17
N PHE A 15 5.19 3.93 2.08
CA PHE A 15 4.41 2.76 1.68
C PHE A 15 5.23 1.86 0.76
N VAL A 16 5.26 0.55 1.04
CA VAL A 16 6.01 -0.45 0.25
C VAL A 16 5.03 -1.46 -0.33
N PRO A 17 4.56 -1.25 -1.57
CA PRO A 17 3.65 -2.19 -2.21
C PRO A 17 4.36 -3.45 -2.66
N MET A 18 3.71 -4.60 -2.44
CA MET A 18 4.20 -5.92 -2.87
C MET A 18 3.08 -6.69 -3.57
N TYR A 19 3.45 -7.59 -4.49
CA TYR A 19 2.51 -8.49 -5.13
C TYR A 19 2.28 -9.74 -4.26
N GLU A 20 1.05 -10.20 -4.20
CA GLU A 20 0.70 -11.44 -3.50
C GLU A 20 1.30 -12.68 -4.15
N ALA A 21 1.46 -12.65 -5.47
CA ALA A 21 1.98 -13.76 -6.27
C ALA A 21 3.51 -13.84 -6.33
N GLN A 22 4.24 -12.99 -5.60
CA GLN A 22 5.69 -13.09 -5.50
C GLN A 22 6.12 -14.34 -4.71
N LEU A 23 7.36 -14.75 -4.93
CA LEU A 23 7.97 -15.79 -4.12
C LEU A 23 8.15 -15.32 -2.66
N GLU A 24 8.08 -16.24 -1.73
CA GLU A 24 8.24 -15.94 -0.30
C GLU A 24 9.60 -15.29 0.01
N ASP A 25 10.66 -15.73 -0.66
CA ASP A 25 11.99 -15.14 -0.52
C ASP A 25 12.04 -13.69 -0.99
N ASP A 26 11.24 -13.32 -1.99
CA ASP A 26 11.13 -11.93 -2.44
C ASP A 26 10.41 -11.08 -1.40
N TRP A 27 9.32 -11.58 -0.76
CA TRP A 27 8.67 -10.88 0.34
C TRP A 27 9.63 -10.62 1.50
N VAL A 28 10.36 -11.65 1.91
CA VAL A 28 11.33 -11.55 3.01
C VAL A 28 12.45 -10.57 2.65
N TYR A 29 12.96 -10.64 1.43
CA TYR A 29 13.97 -9.70 0.95
C TYR A 29 13.46 -8.25 0.99
N ILE A 30 12.29 -7.98 0.41
CA ILE A 30 11.70 -6.63 0.36
C ILE A 30 11.44 -6.09 1.77
N LEU A 31 10.84 -6.88 2.64
CA LEU A 31 10.55 -6.47 4.03
C LEU A 31 11.83 -6.13 4.80
N ARG A 32 12.89 -6.91 4.61
CA ARG A 32 14.19 -6.67 5.25
C ARG A 32 14.90 -5.46 4.69
N ASP A 33 14.99 -5.34 3.36
CA ASP A 33 15.70 -4.28 2.66
C ASP A 33 15.04 -2.91 2.90
N SER A 34 13.72 -2.86 2.85
CA SER A 34 12.94 -1.66 3.17
C SER A 34 12.88 -1.32 4.66
N ARG A 35 13.34 -2.22 5.54
CA ARG A 35 13.22 -2.10 7.00
C ARG A 35 11.78 -1.89 7.46
N ALA A 36 10.85 -2.57 6.82
CA ALA A 36 9.43 -2.46 7.14
C ALA A 36 9.16 -2.80 8.60
N ARG A 37 8.38 -1.95 9.28
CA ARG A 37 7.93 -2.13 10.66
C ARG A 37 6.60 -2.88 10.75
N LEU A 38 5.74 -2.68 9.77
CA LEU A 38 4.41 -3.30 9.69
C LEU A 38 4.25 -3.97 8.33
N CYS A 39 3.69 -5.17 8.32
CA CYS A 39 3.28 -5.86 7.10
C CYS A 39 1.78 -6.11 7.15
N PHE A 40 1.06 -5.62 6.14
CA PHE A 40 -0.35 -5.95 5.91
C PHE A 40 -0.41 -6.99 4.80
N ALA A 41 -0.71 -8.22 5.18
CA ALA A 41 -0.85 -9.35 4.27
C ALA A 41 -2.29 -9.46 3.78
N ALA A 42 -2.48 -9.76 2.50
CA ALA A 42 -3.81 -9.86 1.92
C ALA A 42 -4.68 -10.92 2.61
N ASN A 43 -4.07 -12.02 3.04
CA ASN A 43 -4.77 -13.12 3.70
C ASN A 43 -3.94 -13.75 4.83
N ALA A 44 -4.63 -14.55 5.65
CA ALA A 44 -4.05 -15.24 6.80
C ALA A 44 -2.93 -16.22 6.40
N GLY A 45 -3.03 -16.85 5.23
CA GLY A 45 -2.00 -17.77 4.73
C GLY A 45 -0.68 -17.05 4.43
N ILE A 46 -0.72 -15.88 3.77
CA ILE A 46 0.46 -15.05 3.53
C ILE A 46 1.02 -14.54 4.86
N ALA A 47 0.16 -14.07 5.76
CA ALA A 47 0.57 -13.60 7.07
C ALA A 47 1.32 -14.68 7.87
N SER A 48 0.83 -15.92 7.85
CA SER A 48 1.47 -17.06 8.53
C SER A 48 2.86 -17.35 7.96
N ARG A 49 3.01 -17.36 6.64
CA ARG A 49 4.32 -17.58 5.98
C ARG A 49 5.33 -16.47 6.34
N VAL A 50 4.91 -15.21 6.33
CA VAL A 50 5.79 -14.09 6.74
C VAL A 50 6.18 -14.22 8.21
N ARG A 51 5.24 -14.57 9.11
CA ARG A 51 5.54 -14.78 10.55
C ARG A 51 6.51 -15.93 10.77
N ALA A 52 6.43 -17.01 10.00
CA ALA A 52 7.35 -18.14 10.08
C ALA A 52 8.81 -17.73 9.79
N ARG A 53 9.01 -16.64 9.05
CA ARG A 53 10.33 -16.08 8.69
C ARG A 53 10.74 -14.88 9.57
N SER A 54 10.07 -14.65 10.71
CA SER A 54 10.30 -13.49 11.59
C SER A 54 11.75 -13.36 12.09
N ALA A 55 12.46 -14.45 12.26
CA ALA A 55 13.89 -14.44 12.65
C ALA A 55 14.79 -13.70 11.61
N GLU A 56 14.35 -13.62 10.34
CA GLU A 56 15.06 -12.93 9.28
C GLU A 56 14.65 -11.45 9.16
N LEU A 57 13.62 -11.03 9.90
CA LEU A 57 12.96 -9.73 9.82
C LEU A 57 13.02 -8.97 11.16
N PRO A 58 14.21 -8.64 11.67
CA PRO A 58 14.36 -8.09 13.02
C PRO A 58 13.71 -6.71 13.22
N MET A 59 13.37 -5.99 12.13
CA MET A 59 12.72 -4.69 12.19
C MET A 59 11.19 -4.78 12.08
N LEU A 60 10.65 -5.97 11.77
CA LEU A 60 9.23 -6.16 11.56
C LEU A 60 8.51 -6.37 12.91
N ASP A 61 7.78 -5.37 13.37
CA ASP A 61 7.07 -5.41 14.64
C ASP A 61 5.78 -6.24 14.57
N ARG A 62 5.04 -6.14 13.46
CA ARG A 62 3.73 -6.80 13.31
C ARG A 62 3.46 -7.24 11.87
N VAL A 63 2.76 -8.38 11.76
CA VAL A 63 2.13 -8.87 10.52
C VAL A 63 0.63 -8.96 10.75
N ILE A 64 -0.15 -8.24 9.95
CA ILE A 64 -1.60 -8.08 10.07
C ILE A 64 -2.24 -8.65 8.83
N ALA A 65 -3.18 -9.60 8.98
CA ALA A 65 -3.94 -10.14 7.88
C ALA A 65 -5.20 -9.28 7.61
N LEU A 66 -5.48 -9.00 6.35
CA LEU A 66 -6.62 -8.15 5.95
C LEU A 66 -7.94 -8.92 5.93
N ASP A 67 -7.92 -10.21 5.59
CA ASP A 67 -9.09 -11.08 5.48
C ASP A 67 -9.36 -11.93 6.74
N ALA A 68 -8.48 -11.86 7.73
CA ALA A 68 -8.64 -12.63 8.96
C ALA A 68 -9.86 -12.16 9.76
N THR A 69 -10.57 -13.10 10.36
CA THR A 69 -11.74 -12.81 11.19
C THR A 69 -11.34 -12.16 12.51
N PRO A 70 -12.28 -11.48 13.22
CA PRO A 70 -12.02 -10.90 14.54
C PRO A 70 -11.54 -11.91 15.60
N GLU A 71 -11.83 -13.19 15.39
CA GLU A 71 -11.45 -14.29 16.29
C GLU A 71 -9.97 -14.69 16.16
N ASP A 72 -9.31 -14.29 15.08
CA ASP A 72 -7.85 -14.44 14.89
C ASP A 72 -7.12 -13.39 15.76
N GLU A 73 -7.03 -13.64 17.04
CA GLU A 73 -6.56 -12.75 18.10
C GLU A 73 -5.35 -11.88 17.71
N GLY A 74 -5.56 -10.55 17.67
CA GLY A 74 -4.51 -9.54 17.57
C GLY A 74 -3.79 -9.42 16.21
N ALA A 75 -4.11 -10.29 15.25
CA ALA A 75 -3.45 -10.37 13.96
C ALA A 75 -4.35 -9.98 12.77
N SER A 76 -5.64 -9.70 13.02
CA SER A 76 -6.58 -9.27 11.98
C SER A 76 -6.75 -7.76 11.97
N PHE A 77 -6.85 -7.18 10.77
CA PHE A 77 -7.13 -5.76 10.60
C PHE A 77 -8.51 -5.38 11.20
N ALA A 78 -9.51 -6.22 11.01
CA ALA A 78 -10.85 -6.01 11.54
C ALA A 78 -10.86 -5.97 13.08
N ALA A 79 -10.14 -6.88 13.75
CA ALA A 79 -10.03 -6.90 15.20
C ALA A 79 -9.32 -5.64 15.74
N LEU A 80 -8.26 -5.18 15.07
CA LEU A 80 -7.57 -3.95 15.46
C LEU A 80 -8.48 -2.73 15.35
N VAL A 81 -9.24 -2.61 14.25
CA VAL A 81 -10.20 -1.51 14.07
C VAL A 81 -11.29 -1.58 15.12
N ALA A 82 -11.89 -2.75 15.36
CA ALA A 82 -12.92 -2.93 16.37
C ALA A 82 -12.46 -2.56 17.77
N ALA A 83 -11.24 -2.99 18.16
CA ALA A 83 -10.67 -2.66 19.46
C ALA A 83 -10.43 -1.14 19.64
N HIS A 84 -9.98 -0.45 18.58
CA HIS A 84 -9.78 0.99 18.61
C HIS A 84 -11.10 1.76 18.71
N VAL A 85 -12.12 1.34 17.97
CA VAL A 85 -13.46 1.93 18.03
C VAL A 85 -14.08 1.72 19.41
N ALA A 86 -14.02 0.50 19.95
CA ALA A 86 -14.54 0.16 21.27
C ALA A 86 -13.79 0.92 22.41
N GLY A 87 -12.49 1.13 22.25
CA GLY A 87 -11.65 1.88 23.18
C GLY A 87 -11.84 3.40 23.13
N GLY A 88 -12.72 3.93 22.26
CA GLY A 88 -12.96 5.37 22.13
C GLY A 88 -11.72 6.15 21.64
N VAL A 89 -10.78 5.50 20.98
CA VAL A 89 -9.57 6.14 20.49
C VAL A 89 -9.91 7.06 19.32
N SER A 90 -9.71 8.35 19.50
CA SER A 90 -9.89 9.33 18.43
C SER A 90 -8.80 9.16 17.36
N PRO A 91 -9.16 9.27 16.06
CA PRO A 91 -8.18 9.28 14.99
C PRO A 91 -7.14 10.38 15.21
N ARG A 92 -5.88 10.06 15.00
CA ARG A 92 -4.83 11.09 15.00
C ARG A 92 -4.99 11.97 13.76
N PRO A 93 -4.79 13.30 13.89
CA PRO A 93 -4.72 14.17 12.73
C PRO A 93 -3.64 13.67 11.75
N ALA A 94 -3.95 13.70 10.46
CA ALA A 94 -2.96 13.38 9.46
C ALA A 94 -1.78 14.38 9.54
N ARG A 95 -0.56 13.87 9.45
CA ARG A 95 0.63 14.70 9.29
C ARG A 95 0.68 15.20 7.85
N ARG A 96 1.11 16.41 7.65
CA ARG A 96 1.43 16.92 6.33
C ARG A 96 2.91 16.62 6.09
N PRO A 97 3.25 15.62 5.23
CA PRO A 97 4.64 15.32 4.93
C PRO A 97 5.27 16.46 4.12
N ASP A 98 6.59 16.58 4.18
CA ASP A 98 7.33 17.44 3.28
C ASP A 98 7.33 16.86 1.86
N ARG A 99 7.41 17.72 0.86
CA ARG A 99 7.38 17.28 -0.56
C ARG A 99 8.53 16.33 -0.90
N SER A 100 9.68 16.49 -0.23
CA SER A 100 10.89 15.67 -0.40
C SER A 100 10.86 14.36 0.38
N ASP A 101 9.91 14.18 1.31
CA ASP A 101 9.80 12.93 2.07
C ASP A 101 9.48 11.76 1.14
N VAL A 102 10.03 10.59 1.45
CA VAL A 102 9.74 9.36 0.70
C VAL A 102 8.30 8.93 0.96
N ALA A 103 7.50 8.93 -0.08
CA ALA A 103 6.11 8.49 -0.03
C ALA A 103 5.97 6.98 -0.24
N THR A 104 6.70 6.44 -1.21
CA THR A 104 6.63 5.01 -1.53
C THR A 104 7.97 4.46 -1.99
N ILE A 105 8.18 3.16 -1.75
CA ILE A 105 9.34 2.42 -2.24
C ILE A 105 8.80 1.31 -3.15
N VAL A 106 9.01 1.45 -4.46
CA VAL A 106 8.54 0.47 -5.45
C VAL A 106 9.68 -0.46 -5.84
N TYR A 107 9.51 -1.76 -5.60
CA TYR A 107 10.50 -2.75 -5.98
C TYR A 107 10.30 -3.20 -7.43
N THR A 108 11.34 -3.09 -8.22
CA THR A 108 11.35 -3.51 -9.62
C THR A 108 12.30 -4.69 -9.82
N SER A 109 11.94 -5.62 -10.72
CA SER A 109 12.84 -6.69 -11.14
C SER A 109 14.02 -6.09 -11.90
N GLY A 110 15.16 -5.97 -11.24
CA GLY A 110 16.39 -5.53 -11.88
C GLY A 110 16.92 -6.61 -12.84
N THR A 111 17.64 -6.20 -13.89
CA THR A 111 18.31 -7.10 -14.84
C THR A 111 19.38 -7.98 -14.18
N THR A 112 19.71 -7.77 -12.93
CA THR A 112 20.83 -8.37 -12.19
C THR A 112 20.40 -9.32 -11.06
N GLY A 113 19.16 -9.78 -11.03
CA GLY A 113 18.67 -10.82 -10.11
C GLY A 113 17.75 -10.33 -8.98
N ARG A 114 18.25 -9.60 -7.97
CA ARG A 114 17.39 -9.18 -6.86
C ARG A 114 16.60 -7.89 -7.17
N PRO A 115 15.34 -7.76 -6.69
CA PRO A 115 14.56 -6.55 -6.84
C PRO A 115 15.26 -5.33 -6.24
N LYS A 116 15.14 -4.17 -6.89
CA LYS A 116 15.70 -2.90 -6.43
C LYS A 116 14.57 -1.97 -6.01
N GLY A 117 14.69 -1.39 -4.81
CA GLY A 117 13.73 -0.40 -4.27
C GLY A 117 13.97 0.98 -4.88
N VAL A 118 13.00 1.47 -5.63
CA VAL A 118 12.99 2.83 -6.17
C VAL A 118 12.25 3.73 -5.18
N LEU A 119 12.94 4.73 -4.65
CA LEU A 119 12.38 5.71 -3.73
C LEU A 119 11.63 6.79 -4.52
N LEU A 120 10.35 6.97 -4.23
CA LEU A 120 9.53 8.04 -4.81
C LEU A 120 9.08 8.97 -3.70
N SER A 121 9.38 10.27 -3.84
CA SER A 121 8.93 11.30 -2.90
C SER A 121 7.47 11.69 -3.15
N HIS A 122 6.86 12.40 -2.20
CA HIS A 122 5.54 13.00 -2.39
C HIS A 122 5.51 13.96 -3.58
N GLU A 123 6.62 14.66 -3.85
CA GLU A 123 6.75 15.53 -5.03
C GLU A 123 6.75 14.73 -6.33
N ASN A 124 7.44 13.58 -6.39
CA ASN A 124 7.42 12.72 -7.57
C ASN A 124 5.99 12.23 -7.88
N LEU A 125 5.25 11.80 -6.84
CA LEU A 125 3.87 11.37 -7.01
C LEU A 125 2.98 12.50 -7.51
N ALA A 126 3.09 13.69 -6.91
CA ALA A 126 2.30 14.86 -7.28
C ALA A 126 2.62 15.33 -8.72
N ALA A 127 3.89 15.34 -9.10
CA ALA A 127 4.31 15.70 -10.46
C ALA A 127 3.78 14.71 -11.51
N GLN A 128 3.82 13.41 -11.20
CA GLN A 128 3.29 12.37 -12.09
C GLN A 128 1.78 12.53 -12.30
N VAL A 129 1.03 12.74 -11.21
CA VAL A 129 -0.44 12.97 -11.29
C VAL A 129 -0.74 14.24 -12.07
N ALA A 130 -0.04 15.35 -11.80
CA ALA A 130 -0.22 16.60 -12.54
C ALA A 130 0.06 16.43 -14.05
N GLY A 131 1.11 15.67 -14.40
CA GLY A 131 1.42 15.35 -15.80
C GLY A 131 0.32 14.55 -16.49
N ILE A 132 -0.25 13.55 -15.82
CA ILE A 132 -1.37 12.75 -16.35
C ILE A 132 -2.59 13.63 -16.58
N LEU A 133 -2.98 14.44 -15.59
CA LEU A 133 -4.15 15.31 -15.68
C LEU A 133 -3.99 16.40 -16.73
N ALA A 134 -2.76 16.83 -17.01
CA ALA A 134 -2.47 17.76 -18.10
C ALA A 134 -2.55 17.09 -19.48
N ALA A 135 -2.20 15.81 -19.57
CA ALA A 135 -2.19 15.08 -20.86
C ALA A 135 -3.55 14.46 -21.20
N VAL A 136 -4.35 14.09 -20.19
CA VAL A 136 -5.64 13.42 -20.36
C VAL A 136 -6.72 14.27 -19.70
N PRO A 137 -7.74 14.73 -20.46
CA PRO A 137 -8.80 15.59 -19.94
C PRO A 137 -9.77 14.78 -19.06
N LEU A 138 -9.34 14.43 -17.86
CA LEU A 138 -10.14 13.74 -16.84
C LEU A 138 -10.87 14.75 -15.96
N GLY A 139 -12.15 14.47 -15.68
CA GLY A 139 -12.98 15.26 -14.79
C GLY A 139 -13.85 14.38 -13.90
N PRO A 140 -14.68 14.97 -13.03
CA PRO A 140 -15.51 14.22 -12.06
C PRO A 140 -16.47 13.19 -12.69
N GLU A 141 -16.85 13.38 -13.95
CA GLU A 141 -17.74 12.45 -14.68
C GLU A 141 -16.96 11.37 -15.46
N SER A 142 -15.62 11.40 -15.43
CA SER A 142 -14.79 10.42 -16.14
C SER A 142 -14.93 9.05 -15.50
N ARG A 143 -14.96 8.00 -16.32
CA ARG A 143 -14.96 6.61 -15.88
C ARG A 143 -13.66 5.97 -16.33
N LEU A 144 -12.92 5.41 -15.38
CA LEU A 144 -11.66 4.75 -15.64
C LEU A 144 -11.79 3.24 -15.38
N LEU A 145 -11.27 2.43 -16.30
CA LEU A 145 -11.10 1.00 -16.07
C LEU A 145 -9.71 0.77 -15.47
N SER A 146 -9.68 0.45 -14.17
CA SER A 146 -8.44 0.07 -13.50
C SER A 146 -8.16 -1.41 -13.77
N PHE A 147 -7.10 -1.70 -14.48
CA PHE A 147 -6.69 -3.07 -14.84
C PHE A 147 -5.25 -3.39 -14.41
N LEU A 148 -4.47 -2.38 -14.01
CA LEU A 148 -3.12 -2.59 -13.53
C LEU A 148 -3.12 -2.95 -12.04
N PRO A 149 -2.26 -3.89 -11.62
CA PRO A 149 -2.10 -4.16 -10.20
C PRO A 149 -1.64 -2.89 -9.45
N TRP A 150 -2.27 -2.58 -8.33
CA TRP A 150 -1.92 -1.38 -7.56
C TRP A 150 -0.54 -1.45 -6.88
N ALA A 151 0.06 -2.64 -6.82
CA ALA A 151 1.46 -2.78 -6.43
C ALA A 151 2.43 -2.27 -7.51
N HIS A 152 1.96 -2.10 -8.75
CA HIS A 152 2.71 -1.49 -9.83
C HIS A 152 2.56 0.03 -9.80
N VAL A 153 3.64 0.76 -10.16
CA VAL A 153 3.62 2.23 -10.19
C VAL A 153 2.50 2.79 -11.07
N GLY A 154 2.21 2.14 -12.20
CA GLY A 154 1.10 2.53 -13.09
C GLY A 154 -0.26 2.47 -12.40
N GLY A 155 -0.60 1.35 -11.75
CA GLY A 155 -1.86 1.21 -11.03
C GLY A 155 -1.92 2.06 -9.76
N GLY A 156 -0.91 1.97 -8.91
CA GLY A 156 -0.90 2.66 -7.61
C GLY A 156 -0.78 4.19 -7.72
N VAL A 157 0.08 4.68 -8.60
CA VAL A 157 0.32 6.13 -8.74
C VAL A 157 -0.58 6.73 -9.83
N CYS A 158 -0.54 6.17 -11.05
CA CYS A 158 -1.23 6.79 -12.18
C CYS A 158 -2.76 6.66 -12.07
N GLU A 159 -3.26 5.46 -11.78
CA GLU A 159 -4.70 5.23 -11.69
C GLU A 159 -5.27 5.73 -10.36
N LEU A 160 -4.81 5.19 -9.23
CA LEU A 160 -5.41 5.49 -7.93
C LEU A 160 -5.24 6.95 -7.53
N MET A 161 -4.01 7.48 -7.55
CA MET A 161 -3.75 8.86 -7.14
C MET A 161 -4.36 9.86 -8.12
N GLY A 162 -4.38 9.54 -9.41
CA GLY A 162 -5.06 10.34 -10.43
C GLY A 162 -6.55 10.47 -10.16
N ILE A 163 -7.25 9.35 -9.90
CA ILE A 163 -8.69 9.32 -9.59
C ILE A 163 -8.99 10.15 -8.33
N VAL A 164 -8.22 9.97 -7.27
CA VAL A 164 -8.41 10.71 -6.02
C VAL A 164 -8.24 12.21 -6.23
N SER A 165 -7.29 12.61 -7.09
CA SER A 165 -7.01 14.03 -7.35
C SER A 165 -8.13 14.75 -8.12
N ILE A 166 -8.94 14.05 -8.91
CA ILE A 166 -10.10 14.63 -9.60
C ILE A 166 -11.38 14.63 -8.74
N GLY A 167 -11.31 14.11 -7.50
CA GLY A 167 -12.43 14.16 -6.53
C GLY A 167 -13.53 13.14 -6.77
N ASP A 168 -13.35 12.16 -7.66
CA ASP A 168 -14.37 11.14 -7.96
C ASP A 168 -13.99 9.75 -7.44
N VAL A 169 -13.92 9.61 -6.14
CA VAL A 169 -13.69 8.32 -5.48
C VAL A 169 -14.90 7.38 -5.56
N HIS A 170 -16.10 7.91 -5.82
CA HIS A 170 -17.35 7.14 -5.66
C HIS A 170 -17.87 6.42 -6.90
N ARG A 171 -17.40 6.72 -8.11
CA ARG A 171 -18.03 6.21 -9.34
C ARG A 171 -17.19 5.26 -10.20
N GLY A 172 -15.91 5.06 -9.88
CA GLY A 172 -14.96 4.35 -10.75
C GLY A 172 -14.51 2.94 -10.32
N PHE A 173 -14.63 2.60 -9.05
CA PHE A 173 -14.15 1.30 -8.56
C PHE A 173 -15.23 0.21 -8.64
N ARG A 174 -15.23 -0.55 -9.73
CA ARG A 174 -15.72 -1.92 -9.68
C ARG A 174 -14.48 -2.81 -9.52
N ASN A 175 -14.39 -3.48 -8.36
CA ASN A 175 -13.40 -4.53 -8.15
C ASN A 175 -13.54 -5.57 -9.27
N TRP A 176 -12.46 -5.74 -10.03
CA TRP A 176 -12.26 -6.95 -10.80
C TRP A 176 -11.69 -7.97 -9.83
N GLU A 177 -12.50 -8.95 -9.46
CA GLU A 177 -11.97 -10.20 -8.95
C GLU A 177 -11.21 -10.83 -10.12
N MET A 178 -9.89 -10.90 -10.01
CA MET A 178 -9.10 -11.72 -10.91
C MET A 178 -9.41 -13.18 -10.57
N GLN A 179 -10.11 -13.84 -11.48
CA GLN A 179 -10.23 -15.30 -11.51
C GLN A 179 -8.90 -15.93 -11.91
#